data_5251e08950c9bbbbfcdbf2a4e1dbd3c1
#
_entry.id   5251e08950c9bbbbfcdbf2a4e1dbd3c1
#
_cell.length_a   1.000
_cell.length_b   1.000
_cell.length_c   1.000
_cell.angle_alpha   90.00
_cell.angle_beta   90.00
_cell.angle_gamma   90.00
#
_symmetry.space_group_name_H-M   'P 1'
#
loop_
_entity.id
_entity.type
_entity.pdbx_description
1 polymer ?
#
loop_
_entity_poly.entity_id
_entity_poly.type
_entity_poly.pdbx_seq_one_letter_code
_entity_poly.pdbx_strand_id
1 'polypeptide(L)'
;MIRYTNVRFRCIAVGNEEKPADPFASAFFSAIQNLHNSISAAGLRNRTKVTTATIAGALGDSYPPSHDLFDPACQSLIAPVISFLVTNHSLLLVNICPYFSYSGNTQIPLNYAHFPYLIHLL
;
A
#
# COMPACT_ATOMS: atom_id res chain seq x y z
N MET A 1 11.02 6.00 23.95
CA MET A 1 10.25 7.05 24.64
C MET A 1 9.18 7.58 23.71
N ILE A 2 7.89 7.27 23.94
CA ILE A 2 6.79 7.76 23.12
C ILE A 2 6.54 9.21 23.52
N ARG A 3 6.92 10.15 22.65
CA ARG A 3 6.76 11.60 22.90
C ARG A 3 5.31 12.11 22.85
N TYR A 4 4.38 11.31 22.28
CA TYR A 4 3.02 11.73 22.02
C TYR A 4 2.02 10.68 22.55
N THR A 5 1.71 10.74 23.82
CA THR A 5 0.79 9.81 24.49
C THR A 5 -0.67 9.95 24.03
N ASN A 6 -1.01 11.09 23.45
CA ASN A 6 -2.39 11.42 23.03
C ASN A 6 -2.67 11.14 21.55
N VAL A 7 -1.66 10.73 20.76
CA VAL A 7 -1.84 10.38 19.36
C VAL A 7 -2.02 8.87 19.22
N ARG A 8 -3.09 8.47 18.56
CA ARG A 8 -3.39 7.05 18.26
C ARG A 8 -3.13 6.79 16.79
N PHE A 9 -2.03 6.14 16.48
CA PHE A 9 -1.77 5.66 15.12
C PHE A 9 -2.54 4.36 14.88
N ARG A 10 -3.29 4.29 13.79
CA ARG A 10 -3.95 3.07 13.33
C ARG A 10 -2.99 2.16 12.57
N CYS A 11 -2.13 2.77 11.75
CA CYS A 11 -1.10 2.06 10.99
C CYS A 11 0.16 2.92 10.84
N ILE A 12 1.26 2.25 10.56
CA ILE A 12 2.53 2.84 10.15
C ILE A 12 2.90 2.20 8.83
N ALA A 13 3.02 3.01 7.77
CA ALA A 13 3.48 2.55 6.48
C ALA A 13 5.01 2.53 6.42
N VAL A 14 5.57 1.45 5.91
CA VAL A 14 7.00 1.30 5.61
C VAL A 14 7.17 1.45 4.12
N GLY A 15 7.98 2.39 3.69
CA GLY A 15 8.16 2.73 2.28
C GLY A 15 6.93 3.39 1.67
N ASN A 16 7.07 3.77 0.42
CA ASN A 16 6.01 4.33 -0.42
C ASN A 16 6.34 4.07 -1.89
N GLU A 17 5.53 3.24 -2.55
CA GLU A 17 5.70 2.90 -3.97
C GLU A 17 7.06 2.25 -4.30
N GLU A 18 7.58 1.43 -3.39
CA GLU A 18 8.85 0.72 -3.58
C GLU A 18 8.81 -0.16 -4.84
N LYS A 19 9.89 -0.07 -5.60
CA LYS A 19 10.07 -0.82 -6.86
C LYS A 19 11.23 -1.80 -6.73
N PRO A 20 11.24 -2.88 -7.53
CA PRO A 20 12.33 -3.86 -7.51
C PRO A 20 13.72 -3.27 -7.81
N ALA A 21 13.76 -2.17 -8.58
CA ALA A 21 14.99 -1.47 -8.94
C ALA A 21 15.49 -0.48 -7.87
N ASP A 22 14.72 -0.25 -6.81
CA ASP A 22 15.09 0.72 -5.78
C ASP A 22 16.23 0.17 -4.93
N PRO A 23 17.15 1.02 -4.47
CA PRO A 23 18.31 0.59 -3.69
C PRO A 23 17.98 -0.17 -2.42
N PHE A 24 16.79 0.06 -1.86
CA PHE A 24 16.33 -0.52 -0.61
C PHE A 24 15.40 -1.72 -0.79
N ALA A 25 15.10 -2.13 -2.03
CA ALA A 25 14.16 -3.21 -2.33
C ALA A 25 14.49 -4.51 -1.57
N SER A 26 15.78 -4.87 -1.48
CA SER A 26 16.23 -6.07 -0.77
C SER A 26 16.00 -6.02 0.74
N ALA A 27 15.96 -4.84 1.34
CA ALA A 27 15.74 -4.64 2.77
C ALA A 27 14.27 -4.36 3.13
N PHE A 28 13.43 -4.13 2.12
CA PHE A 28 12.06 -3.64 2.29
C PHE A 28 11.20 -4.56 3.17
N PHE A 29 11.14 -5.84 2.82
CA PHE A 29 10.34 -6.80 3.60
C PHE A 29 10.87 -6.99 5.03
N SER A 30 12.20 -7.01 5.19
CA SER A 30 12.82 -7.10 6.52
C SER A 30 12.51 -5.88 7.38
N ALA A 31 12.43 -4.69 6.79
CA ALA A 31 12.05 -3.47 7.50
C ALA A 31 10.60 -3.54 8.03
N ILE A 32 9.68 -4.07 7.22
CA ILE A 32 8.28 -4.33 7.62
C ILE A 32 8.23 -5.28 8.82
N GLN A 33 8.96 -6.40 8.75
CA GLN A 33 9.00 -7.39 9.83
C GLN A 33 9.60 -6.81 11.12
N ASN A 34 10.71 -6.08 11.01
CA ASN A 34 11.39 -5.47 12.16
C ASN A 34 10.50 -4.45 12.86
N LEU A 35 9.79 -3.62 12.11
CA LEU A 35 8.84 -2.67 12.68
C LEU A 35 7.68 -3.39 13.37
N HIS A 36 7.14 -4.44 12.74
CA HIS A 36 6.09 -5.25 13.34
C HIS A 36 6.53 -5.88 14.67
N ASN A 37 7.72 -6.44 14.71
CA ASN A 37 8.28 -7.04 15.92
C ASN A 37 8.47 -5.99 17.03
N SER A 38 8.94 -4.78 16.67
CA SER A 38 9.10 -3.67 17.60
C SER A 38 7.78 -3.19 18.18
N ILE A 39 6.75 -3.07 17.34
CA ILE A 39 5.38 -2.70 17.77
C ILE A 39 4.78 -3.80 18.67
N SER A 40 5.02 -5.07 18.34
CA SER A 40 4.57 -6.21 19.13
C SER A 40 5.25 -6.25 20.49
N ALA A 41 6.56 -6.05 20.53
CA ALA A 41 7.34 -5.98 21.79
C ALA A 41 6.90 -4.81 22.68
N ALA A 42 6.44 -3.71 22.09
CA ALA A 42 5.87 -2.59 22.82
C ALA A 42 4.42 -2.81 23.30
N GLY A 43 3.81 -3.98 23.03
CA GLY A 43 2.42 -4.26 23.40
C GLY A 43 1.37 -3.52 22.57
N LEU A 44 1.77 -2.96 21.43
CA LEU A 44 0.92 -2.08 20.60
C LEU A 44 0.30 -2.79 19.39
N ARG A 45 0.54 -4.10 19.21
CA ARG A 45 0.11 -4.89 18.04
C ARG A 45 -1.40 -4.78 17.72
N ASN A 46 -2.23 -4.69 18.76
CA ASN A 46 -3.69 -4.60 18.61
C ASN A 46 -4.17 -3.18 18.32
N ARG A 47 -3.30 -2.18 18.49
CA ARG A 47 -3.64 -0.74 18.32
C ARG A 47 -3.06 -0.15 17.05
N THR A 48 -1.89 -0.63 16.63
CA THR A 48 -1.15 -0.09 15.51
C THR A 48 -0.71 -1.22 14.59
N LYS A 49 -1.11 -1.17 13.33
CA LYS A 49 -0.73 -2.14 12.32
C LYS A 49 0.44 -1.63 11.49
N VAL A 50 1.25 -2.54 10.97
CA VAL A 50 2.27 -2.21 9.96
C VAL A 50 1.68 -2.45 8.59
N THR A 51 1.93 -1.53 7.68
CA THR A 51 1.47 -1.58 6.29
C THR A 51 2.53 -1.02 5.35
N THR A 52 2.22 -0.96 4.09
CA THR A 52 2.95 -0.21 3.07
C THR A 52 1.98 0.41 2.08
N ALA A 53 2.47 1.36 1.27
CA ALA A 53 1.73 1.93 0.17
C ALA A 53 2.36 1.50 -1.15
N THR A 54 1.53 1.05 -2.09
CA THR A 54 1.91 0.74 -3.47
C THR A 54 1.22 1.69 -4.43
N ILE A 55 1.59 1.63 -5.69
CA ILE A 55 0.97 2.41 -6.78
C ILE A 55 0.16 1.47 -7.68
N ALA A 56 -0.90 1.98 -8.30
CA ALA A 56 -1.68 1.23 -9.29
C ALA A 56 -0.82 0.72 -10.46
N GLY A 57 0.26 1.43 -10.80
CA GLY A 57 1.24 1.01 -11.80
C GLY A 57 2.07 -0.23 -11.45
N ALA A 58 1.90 -0.81 -10.24
CA ALA A 58 2.47 -2.12 -9.90
C ALA A 58 1.68 -3.29 -10.51
N LEU A 59 0.48 -3.03 -11.05
CA LEU A 59 -0.31 -3.99 -11.80
C LEU A 59 0.20 -4.07 -13.24
N GLY A 60 0.46 -5.28 -13.73
CA GLY A 60 0.83 -5.52 -15.12
C GLY A 60 -0.38 -5.53 -16.04
N ASP A 61 -1.48 -6.14 -15.59
CA ASP A 61 -2.78 -6.11 -16.25
C ASP A 61 -3.83 -5.68 -15.22
N SER A 62 -4.69 -4.74 -15.59
CA SER A 62 -5.73 -4.19 -14.71
C SER A 62 -7.11 -4.14 -15.37
N TYR A 63 -7.23 -4.70 -16.57
CA TYR A 63 -8.51 -4.74 -17.30
C TYR A 63 -8.64 -6.02 -18.15
N PRO A 64 -9.77 -6.74 -18.05
CA PRO A 64 -10.86 -6.52 -17.07
C PRO A 64 -10.41 -6.85 -15.64
N PRO A 65 -11.07 -6.37 -14.60
CA PRO A 65 -10.65 -6.58 -13.19
C PRO A 65 -10.44 -8.04 -12.78
N SER A 66 -11.10 -8.98 -13.48
CA SER A 66 -10.90 -10.42 -13.27
C SER A 66 -9.52 -10.94 -13.71
N HIS A 67 -8.77 -10.15 -14.45
CA HIS A 67 -7.42 -10.48 -14.94
C HIS A 67 -6.32 -9.75 -14.17
N ASP A 68 -6.67 -9.02 -13.11
CA ASP A 68 -5.72 -8.24 -12.33
C ASP A 68 -4.55 -9.10 -11.85
N LEU A 69 -3.35 -8.76 -12.28
CA LEU A 69 -2.09 -9.39 -11.89
C LEU A 69 -1.05 -8.30 -11.62
N PHE A 70 -0.25 -8.53 -10.60
CA PHE A 70 0.95 -7.71 -10.42
C PHE A 70 1.92 -7.93 -11.58
N ASP A 71 2.59 -6.85 -11.98
CA ASP A 71 3.71 -6.95 -12.92
C ASP A 71 4.70 -8.02 -12.41
N PRO A 72 5.14 -8.97 -13.26
CA PRO A 72 6.07 -10.02 -12.86
C PRO A 72 7.36 -9.51 -12.19
N ALA A 73 7.83 -8.33 -12.59
CA ALA A 73 8.98 -7.69 -11.95
C ALA A 73 8.66 -7.26 -10.51
N CYS A 74 7.43 -6.79 -10.25
CA CYS A 74 6.99 -6.36 -8.93
C CYS A 74 6.57 -7.54 -8.03
N GLN A 75 6.19 -8.68 -8.62
CA GLN A 75 5.61 -9.81 -7.90
C GLN A 75 6.55 -10.36 -6.82
N SER A 76 7.85 -10.47 -7.09
CA SER A 76 8.83 -10.95 -6.12
C SER A 76 8.98 -10.05 -4.90
N LEU A 77 8.78 -8.75 -5.07
CA LEU A 77 8.83 -7.77 -4.00
C LEU A 77 7.54 -7.74 -3.18
N ILE A 78 6.39 -7.79 -3.86
CA ILE A 78 5.10 -7.54 -3.21
C ILE A 78 4.46 -8.80 -2.62
N ALA A 79 4.70 -10.00 -3.18
CA ALA A 79 4.08 -11.23 -2.72
C ALA A 79 4.36 -11.56 -1.24
N PRO A 80 5.61 -11.49 -0.74
CA PRO A 80 5.88 -11.72 0.68
C PRO A 80 5.23 -10.65 1.57
N VAL A 81 5.12 -9.42 1.08
CA VAL A 81 4.45 -8.32 1.79
C VAL A 81 2.97 -8.60 1.92
N ILE A 82 2.29 -8.99 0.83
CA ILE A 82 0.85 -9.33 0.87
C ILE A 82 0.59 -10.48 1.84
N SER A 83 1.39 -11.55 1.76
CA SER A 83 1.26 -12.69 2.69
C SER A 83 1.39 -12.25 4.15
N PHE A 84 2.34 -11.35 4.43
CA PHE A 84 2.51 -10.78 5.75
C PHE A 84 1.30 -9.93 6.18
N LEU A 85 0.78 -9.06 5.30
CA LEU A 85 -0.36 -8.21 5.60
C LEU A 85 -1.61 -9.03 5.90
N VAL A 86 -1.89 -10.06 5.11
CA VAL A 86 -3.00 -11.00 5.33
C VAL A 86 -2.87 -11.69 6.69
N THR A 87 -1.70 -12.26 6.99
CA THR A 87 -1.45 -12.97 8.26
C THR A 87 -1.62 -12.06 9.49
N ASN A 88 -1.31 -10.77 9.36
CA ASN A 88 -1.37 -9.81 10.46
C ASN A 88 -2.65 -8.96 10.46
N HIS A 89 -3.61 -9.25 9.58
CA HIS A 89 -4.84 -8.47 9.40
C HIS A 89 -4.53 -6.98 9.23
N SER A 90 -3.56 -6.69 8.37
CA SER A 90 -3.16 -5.33 7.97
C SER A 90 -3.69 -5.02 6.58
N LEU A 91 -3.96 -3.75 6.31
CA LEU A 91 -4.40 -3.29 5.01
C LEU A 91 -3.20 -3.01 4.10
N LEU A 92 -3.36 -3.18 2.81
CA LEU A 92 -2.48 -2.61 1.80
C LEU A 92 -3.02 -1.23 1.42
N LEU A 93 -2.16 -0.21 1.44
CA LEU A 93 -2.51 1.11 0.94
C LEU A 93 -2.17 1.18 -0.55
N VAL A 94 -3.00 1.85 -1.33
CA VAL A 94 -2.76 2.05 -2.76
C VAL A 94 -2.87 3.53 -3.09
N ASN A 95 -1.81 4.07 -3.69
CA ASN A 95 -1.83 5.43 -4.22
C ASN A 95 -2.49 5.40 -5.60
N ILE A 96 -3.64 6.05 -5.70
CA ILE A 96 -4.41 6.18 -6.93
C ILE A 96 -4.44 7.65 -7.30
N CYS A 97 -3.90 7.98 -8.48
CA CYS A 97 -3.80 9.35 -8.96
C CYS A 97 -4.63 9.55 -10.26
N PRO A 98 -5.96 9.63 -10.19
CA PRO A 98 -6.83 9.69 -11.36
C PRO A 98 -6.63 10.95 -12.20
N TYR A 99 -6.12 12.00 -11.58
CA TYR A 99 -5.77 13.24 -12.29
C TYR A 99 -4.81 12.99 -13.46
N PHE A 100 -3.80 12.16 -13.28
CA PHE A 100 -2.85 11.86 -14.36
C PHE A 100 -3.48 11.06 -15.50
N SER A 101 -4.42 10.17 -15.17
CA SER A 101 -5.20 9.48 -16.18
C SER A 101 -6.09 10.46 -16.96
N TYR A 102 -6.73 11.39 -16.27
CA TYR A 102 -7.55 12.43 -16.89
C TYR A 102 -6.73 13.40 -17.75
N SER A 103 -5.59 13.91 -17.23
CA SER A 103 -4.76 14.88 -17.96
C SER A 103 -4.06 14.29 -19.19
N GLY A 104 -3.84 12.98 -19.19
CA GLY A 104 -3.20 12.26 -20.29
C GLY A 104 -4.15 11.67 -21.33
N ASN A 105 -5.47 11.67 -21.09
CA ASN A 105 -6.43 11.01 -21.94
C ASN A 105 -7.76 11.77 -22.03
N THR A 106 -8.08 12.26 -23.23
CA THR A 106 -9.30 13.04 -23.51
C THR A 106 -10.59 12.21 -23.41
N GLN A 107 -10.49 10.89 -23.36
CA GLN A 107 -11.65 9.99 -23.24
C GLN A 107 -12.06 9.74 -21.79
N ILE A 108 -11.22 10.12 -20.82
CA ILE A 108 -11.53 9.98 -19.41
C ILE A 108 -12.27 11.23 -18.94
N PRO A 109 -13.51 11.10 -18.46
CA PRO A 109 -14.29 12.27 -18.03
C PRO A 109 -13.77 12.81 -16.70
N LEU A 110 -13.94 14.12 -16.48
CA LEU A 110 -13.49 14.82 -15.27
C LEU A 110 -14.06 14.23 -13.98
N ASN A 111 -15.30 13.74 -14.01
CA ASN A 111 -15.93 13.12 -12.85
C ASN A 111 -15.24 11.82 -12.42
N TYR A 112 -14.54 11.10 -13.29
CA TYR A 112 -13.68 9.99 -12.90
C TYR A 112 -12.54 10.46 -12.00
N ALA A 113 -11.90 11.58 -12.33
CA ALA A 113 -10.79 12.13 -11.56
C ALA A 113 -11.22 12.69 -10.19
N HIS A 114 -12.48 13.02 -10.01
CA HIS A 114 -13.03 13.58 -8.77
C HIS A 114 -13.53 12.52 -7.78
N PHE A 115 -13.55 11.24 -8.13
CA PHE A 115 -14.07 10.15 -7.27
C PHE A 115 -15.48 10.38 -6.68
N PRO A 116 -16.46 10.95 -7.39
CA PRO A 116 -17.74 11.29 -6.77
C PRO A 116 -18.54 10.08 -6.29
N TYR A 117 -18.20 8.87 -6.77
CA TYR A 117 -18.93 7.64 -6.47
C TYR A 117 -18.31 6.78 -5.37
N LEU A 118 -17.12 7.08 -4.88
CA LEU A 118 -16.47 6.31 -3.81
C LEU A 118 -17.03 6.63 -2.41
N ILE A 119 -17.77 7.72 -2.28
CA ILE A 119 -18.33 8.18 -1.00
C ILE A 119 -19.54 7.34 -0.55
N HIS A 120 -20.12 6.53 -1.45
CA HIS A 120 -21.31 5.71 -1.16
C HIS A 120 -21.01 4.25 -0.81
N LEU A 121 -19.73 3.85 -0.71
CA LEU A 121 -19.33 2.47 -0.42
C LEU A 121 -18.65 2.31 0.96
N LEU A 122 -18.65 3.33 1.78
CA LEU A 122 -18.27 3.33 3.20
C LEU A 122 -19.52 3.53 4.05
#